data_227354cf976b8c4c398ec8cbb1d5b61c
#
_entry.id   227354cf976b8c4c398ec8cbb1d5b61c
#
_cell.length_a   1.000
_cell.length_b   1.000
_cell.length_c   1.000
_cell.angle_alpha   90.00
_cell.angle_beta   90.00
_cell.angle_gamma   90.00
#
_symmetry.space_group_name_H-M   'P 1'
#
loop_
_entity.id
_entity.type
_entity.pdbx_description
1 polymer ?
#
loop_
_entity_poly.entity_id
_entity_poly.type
_entity_poly.pdbx_seq_one_letter_code
_entity_poly.pdbx_strand_id
1 'polypeptide(L)'
;MFATRINDRLSIAAQPSVADIERLGEAGFSALVNLRPEGEEGALGTRVEKDAAAEAGLPYIFLPLTLAGLTDADVDAFRAAVTVPGKGPVLAHCRTGHRALALYAIIEVLDGRMTRDQVLALGDRHGMDLTAVIAFLDRRAARRPQVKGFFDPRTWSVQYVVSDPETSKCAIIDPVLDYDEKSGQPSTKNADRILAYVESQGLSVEWILDTHPHADHLSAAHYLKSKTGAQTAIGDHVVEVQALWKDIYNWPELRT
;
A
#
# COMPACT_ATOMS: atom_id res chain seq x y z
N MET A 1 -0.57 -21.64 -30.93
CA MET A 1 -0.89 -21.46 -29.49
C MET A 1 -1.28 -19.99 -29.31
N PHE A 2 -2.40 -19.73 -28.75
CA PHE A 2 -2.98 -18.37 -28.61
C PHE A 2 -2.45 -17.60 -27.38
N ALA A 3 -1.71 -18.27 -26.49
CA ALA A 3 -1.19 -17.70 -25.26
C ALA A 3 0.31 -17.37 -25.34
N THR A 4 0.70 -16.22 -24.83
CA THR A 4 2.10 -15.78 -24.74
C THR A 4 2.60 -16.03 -23.32
N ARG A 5 3.65 -16.83 -23.17
CA ARG A 5 4.28 -17.08 -21.86
C ARG A 5 5.09 -15.85 -21.44
N ILE A 6 4.83 -15.35 -20.24
CA ILE A 6 5.55 -14.22 -19.65
C ILE A 6 6.66 -14.74 -18.72
N ASN A 7 6.33 -15.71 -17.87
CA ASN A 7 7.27 -16.39 -16.98
C ASN A 7 6.74 -17.79 -16.62
N ASP A 8 7.33 -18.46 -15.63
CA ASP A 8 6.95 -19.82 -15.24
C ASP A 8 5.58 -19.90 -14.56
N ARG A 9 5.03 -18.78 -14.10
CA ARG A 9 3.73 -18.70 -13.40
C ARG A 9 2.62 -18.05 -14.20
N LEU A 10 2.95 -17.30 -15.25
CA LEU A 10 1.98 -16.48 -15.97
C LEU A 10 2.13 -16.63 -17.50
N SER A 11 1.04 -16.94 -18.13
CA SER A 11 0.82 -16.71 -19.56
C SER A 11 -0.32 -15.74 -19.75
N ILE A 12 -0.25 -14.93 -20.80
CA ILE A 12 -1.30 -13.98 -21.15
C ILE A 12 -1.91 -14.32 -22.51
N ALA A 13 -3.20 -13.97 -22.68
CA ALA A 13 -3.89 -14.18 -23.94
C ALA A 13 -4.87 -13.05 -24.26
N ALA A 14 -5.23 -12.95 -25.54
CA ALA A 14 -6.48 -12.34 -25.95
C ALA A 14 -7.66 -13.22 -25.48
N GLN A 15 -8.90 -12.80 -25.78
CA GLN A 15 -10.09 -13.59 -25.46
C GLN A 15 -9.95 -15.02 -26.03
N PRO A 16 -9.88 -16.07 -25.20
CA PRO A 16 -9.88 -17.45 -25.67
C PRO A 16 -11.29 -17.86 -26.14
N SER A 17 -11.36 -18.80 -27.08
CA SER A 17 -12.61 -19.47 -27.41
C SER A 17 -12.95 -20.53 -26.34
N VAL A 18 -14.20 -21.01 -26.31
CA VAL A 18 -14.61 -22.12 -25.43
C VAL A 18 -13.71 -23.35 -25.64
N ALA A 19 -13.46 -23.72 -26.90
CA ALA A 19 -12.59 -24.85 -27.23
C ALA A 19 -11.12 -24.65 -26.82
N ASP A 20 -10.65 -23.41 -26.74
CA ASP A 20 -9.32 -23.13 -26.17
C ASP A 20 -9.30 -23.34 -24.66
N ILE A 21 -10.37 -22.87 -23.95
CA ILE A 21 -10.48 -23.02 -22.48
C ILE A 21 -10.53 -24.50 -22.08
N GLU A 22 -11.35 -25.31 -22.76
CA GLU A 22 -11.50 -26.76 -22.52
C GLU A 22 -10.16 -27.52 -22.60
N ARG A 23 -9.20 -27.03 -23.39
CA ARG A 23 -7.89 -27.65 -23.57
C ARG A 23 -6.84 -27.14 -22.57
N LEU A 24 -7.12 -26.14 -21.77
CA LEU A 24 -6.13 -25.54 -20.87
C LEU A 24 -5.60 -26.52 -19.82
N GLY A 25 -6.46 -27.41 -19.28
CA GLY A 25 -6.07 -28.43 -18.33
C GLY A 25 -5.04 -29.40 -18.92
N GLU A 26 -5.29 -29.91 -20.14
CA GLU A 26 -4.37 -30.78 -20.87
C GLU A 26 -3.08 -30.03 -21.27
N ALA A 27 -3.17 -28.73 -21.56
CA ALA A 27 -2.03 -27.87 -21.85
C ALA A 27 -1.18 -27.53 -20.61
N GLY A 28 -1.58 -27.99 -19.41
CA GLY A 28 -0.82 -27.86 -18.18
C GLY A 28 -0.98 -26.51 -17.46
N PHE A 29 -2.04 -25.76 -17.75
CA PHE A 29 -2.35 -24.57 -16.98
C PHE A 29 -2.95 -24.93 -15.62
N SER A 30 -2.76 -24.05 -14.63
CA SER A 30 -3.23 -24.24 -13.26
C SER A 30 -4.50 -23.46 -12.91
N ALA A 31 -4.83 -22.42 -13.67
CA ALA A 31 -6.05 -21.65 -13.51
C ALA A 31 -6.31 -20.76 -14.73
N LEU A 32 -7.55 -20.28 -14.87
CA LEU A 32 -7.98 -19.27 -15.84
C LEU A 32 -8.41 -18.01 -15.09
N VAL A 33 -7.78 -16.86 -15.43
CA VAL A 33 -8.13 -15.53 -14.90
C VAL A 33 -8.73 -14.68 -16.00
N ASN A 34 -9.97 -14.24 -15.82
CA ASN A 34 -10.67 -13.33 -16.72
C ASN A 34 -10.65 -11.90 -16.15
N LEU A 35 -10.07 -10.97 -16.90
CA LEU A 35 -9.94 -9.54 -16.54
C LEU A 35 -10.98 -8.66 -17.25
N ARG A 36 -11.90 -9.24 -17.99
CA ARG A 36 -12.88 -8.47 -18.76
C ARG A 36 -14.10 -8.13 -17.92
N PRO A 37 -14.54 -6.86 -17.92
CA PRO A 37 -15.85 -6.52 -17.36
C PRO A 37 -16.99 -7.32 -18.01
N GLU A 38 -18.01 -7.63 -17.22
CA GLU A 38 -19.22 -8.28 -17.75
C GLU A 38 -19.87 -7.37 -18.82
N GLY A 39 -20.30 -7.97 -19.92
CA GLY A 39 -20.90 -7.24 -21.04
C GLY A 39 -19.94 -6.48 -21.93
N GLU A 40 -18.62 -6.59 -21.73
CA GLU A 40 -17.64 -6.01 -22.66
C GLU A 40 -17.78 -6.68 -24.03
N GLU A 41 -17.83 -5.85 -25.10
CA GLU A 41 -18.02 -6.32 -26.48
C GLU A 41 -17.02 -7.45 -26.86
N GLY A 42 -17.55 -8.55 -27.38
CA GLY A 42 -16.78 -9.73 -27.77
C GLY A 42 -16.31 -10.60 -26.60
N ALA A 43 -16.81 -10.38 -25.35
CA ALA A 43 -16.62 -11.32 -24.26
C ALA A 43 -17.56 -12.53 -24.42
N LEU A 44 -17.10 -13.71 -24.03
CA LEU A 44 -17.92 -14.92 -24.00
C LEU A 44 -18.99 -14.88 -22.88
N GLY A 45 -18.77 -14.04 -21.86
CA GLY A 45 -19.56 -13.98 -20.65
C GLY A 45 -19.02 -14.92 -19.56
N THR A 46 -19.09 -14.41 -18.33
CA THR A 46 -18.50 -15.06 -17.13
C THR A 46 -19.00 -16.48 -16.92
N ARG A 47 -20.29 -16.73 -17.17
CA ARG A 47 -20.90 -18.06 -16.99
C ARG A 47 -20.31 -19.07 -17.96
N VAL A 48 -20.24 -18.72 -19.25
CA VAL A 48 -19.74 -19.61 -20.31
C VAL A 48 -18.28 -19.98 -20.05
N GLU A 49 -17.45 -19.00 -19.69
CA GLU A 49 -16.04 -19.26 -19.39
C GLU A 49 -15.84 -20.10 -18.12
N LYS A 50 -16.65 -19.84 -17.08
CA LYS A 50 -16.63 -20.63 -15.84
C LYS A 50 -17.00 -22.10 -16.08
N ASP A 51 -18.04 -22.34 -16.88
CA ASP A 51 -18.49 -23.68 -17.21
C ASP A 51 -17.40 -24.43 -18.00
N ALA A 52 -16.82 -23.78 -19.03
CA ALA A 52 -15.73 -24.37 -19.83
C ALA A 52 -14.45 -24.62 -18.99
N ALA A 53 -14.10 -23.71 -18.07
CA ALA A 53 -12.96 -23.92 -17.16
C ALA A 53 -13.20 -25.10 -16.21
N ALA A 54 -14.44 -25.27 -15.72
CA ALA A 54 -14.82 -26.40 -14.88
C ALA A 54 -14.69 -27.73 -15.64
N GLU A 55 -15.11 -27.79 -16.91
CA GLU A 55 -14.91 -28.96 -17.78
C GLU A 55 -13.43 -29.28 -17.99
N ALA A 56 -12.58 -28.27 -18.08
CA ALA A 56 -11.11 -28.40 -18.13
C ALA A 56 -10.48 -28.74 -16.77
N GLY A 57 -11.26 -28.83 -15.69
CA GLY A 57 -10.75 -29.10 -14.34
C GLY A 57 -9.96 -27.93 -13.73
N LEU A 58 -10.21 -26.69 -14.18
CA LEU A 58 -9.45 -25.51 -13.78
C LEU A 58 -10.25 -24.58 -12.86
N PRO A 59 -9.62 -24.01 -11.81
CA PRO A 59 -10.15 -22.85 -11.13
C PRO A 59 -10.39 -21.69 -12.10
N TYR A 60 -11.56 -21.05 -12.01
CA TYR A 60 -11.89 -19.84 -12.74
C TYR A 60 -11.93 -18.65 -11.80
N ILE A 61 -11.14 -17.62 -12.11
CA ILE A 61 -11.02 -16.41 -11.30
C ILE A 61 -11.49 -15.21 -12.14
N PHE A 62 -12.52 -14.54 -11.67
CA PHE A 62 -13.09 -13.37 -12.35
C PHE A 62 -12.65 -12.08 -11.63
N LEU A 63 -11.85 -11.27 -12.31
CA LEU A 63 -11.31 -9.98 -11.82
C LEU A 63 -11.61 -8.88 -12.85
N PRO A 64 -12.86 -8.42 -12.96
CA PRO A 64 -13.23 -7.44 -13.96
C PRO A 64 -12.62 -6.09 -13.66
N LEU A 65 -11.80 -5.55 -14.58
CA LEU A 65 -11.16 -4.26 -14.42
C LEU A 65 -10.91 -3.54 -15.74
N THR A 66 -10.65 -2.23 -15.64
CA THR A 66 -10.15 -1.40 -16.72
C THR A 66 -8.84 -0.73 -16.28
N LEU A 67 -7.92 -0.46 -17.22
CA LEU A 67 -6.66 0.21 -16.86
C LEU A 67 -6.88 1.64 -16.35
N ALA A 68 -7.92 2.32 -16.82
CA ALA A 68 -8.24 3.69 -16.39
C ALA A 68 -8.74 3.74 -14.93
N GLY A 69 -9.50 2.71 -14.50
CA GLY A 69 -10.04 2.61 -13.13
C GLY A 69 -9.21 1.73 -12.19
N LEU A 70 -7.98 1.38 -12.56
CA LEU A 70 -7.14 0.46 -11.81
C LEU A 70 -6.81 0.98 -10.41
N THR A 71 -7.01 0.13 -9.41
CA THR A 71 -6.74 0.37 -8.00
C THR A 71 -5.64 -0.53 -7.44
N ASP A 72 -5.09 -0.21 -6.25
CA ASP A 72 -4.17 -1.08 -5.53
C ASP A 72 -4.82 -2.45 -5.20
N ALA A 73 -6.11 -2.46 -4.86
CA ALA A 73 -6.86 -3.69 -4.58
C ALA A 73 -6.92 -4.63 -5.80
N ASP A 74 -7.06 -4.08 -7.02
CA ASP A 74 -7.04 -4.88 -8.26
C ASP A 74 -5.66 -5.52 -8.48
N VAL A 75 -4.59 -4.78 -8.20
CA VAL A 75 -3.21 -5.29 -8.28
C VAL A 75 -2.98 -6.42 -7.30
N ASP A 76 -3.44 -6.27 -6.05
CA ASP A 76 -3.31 -7.29 -5.01
C ASP A 76 -4.15 -8.53 -5.32
N ALA A 77 -5.38 -8.35 -5.83
CA ALA A 77 -6.23 -9.45 -6.28
C ALA A 77 -5.60 -10.23 -7.43
N PHE A 78 -5.01 -9.54 -8.42
CA PHE A 78 -4.31 -10.18 -9.53
C PHE A 78 -3.05 -10.90 -9.05
N ARG A 79 -2.27 -10.31 -8.14
CA ARG A 79 -1.11 -10.95 -7.50
C ARG A 79 -1.51 -12.27 -6.84
N ALA A 80 -2.59 -12.29 -6.08
CA ALA A 80 -3.11 -13.50 -5.46
C ALA A 80 -3.53 -14.53 -6.51
N ALA A 81 -4.22 -14.09 -7.57
CA ALA A 81 -4.70 -14.97 -8.63
C ALA A 81 -3.56 -15.68 -9.39
N VAL A 82 -2.44 -15.00 -9.66
CA VAL A 82 -1.29 -15.60 -10.37
C VAL A 82 -0.37 -16.42 -9.46
N THR A 83 -0.62 -16.43 -8.15
CA THR A 83 0.12 -17.24 -7.17
C THR A 83 -0.65 -18.48 -6.70
N VAL A 84 -1.79 -18.78 -7.32
CA VAL A 84 -2.58 -20.00 -7.00
C VAL A 84 -1.69 -21.23 -7.08
N PRO A 85 -1.75 -22.14 -6.08
CA PRO A 85 -0.98 -23.36 -6.11
C PRO A 85 -1.31 -24.23 -7.33
N GLY A 86 -0.30 -24.66 -8.06
CA GLY A 86 -0.44 -25.51 -9.23
C GLY A 86 0.91 -25.86 -9.85
N LYS A 87 0.95 -26.88 -10.71
CA LYS A 87 2.19 -27.31 -11.39
C LYS A 87 2.52 -26.53 -12.65
N GLY A 88 1.61 -25.67 -13.12
CA GLY A 88 1.76 -24.90 -14.35
C GLY A 88 1.46 -23.42 -14.19
N PRO A 89 1.59 -22.64 -15.27
CA PRO A 89 1.24 -21.22 -15.27
C PRO A 89 -0.27 -21.01 -15.17
N VAL A 90 -0.65 -19.85 -14.66
CA VAL A 90 -2.00 -19.31 -14.78
C VAL A 90 -2.15 -18.68 -16.16
N LEU A 91 -3.27 -18.90 -16.83
CA LEU A 91 -3.65 -18.12 -18.01
C LEU A 91 -4.47 -16.92 -17.58
N ALA A 92 -3.95 -15.71 -17.78
CA ALA A 92 -4.71 -14.48 -17.61
C ALA A 92 -5.06 -13.89 -18.97
N HIS A 93 -6.34 -13.59 -19.17
CA HIS A 93 -6.77 -13.00 -20.43
C HIS A 93 -7.62 -11.75 -20.25
N CYS A 94 -7.64 -10.95 -21.28
CA CYS A 94 -8.58 -9.87 -21.47
C CYS A 94 -8.96 -9.77 -22.95
N ARG A 95 -9.33 -8.60 -23.46
CA ARG A 95 -9.62 -8.44 -24.89
C ARG A 95 -8.42 -8.78 -25.79
N THR A 96 -7.19 -8.37 -25.41
CA THR A 96 -5.96 -8.49 -26.21
C THR A 96 -4.75 -9.04 -25.43
N GLY A 97 -4.90 -9.33 -24.12
CA GLY A 97 -3.78 -9.63 -23.24
C GLY A 97 -3.16 -8.41 -22.53
N HIS A 98 -3.50 -7.20 -22.96
CA HIS A 98 -2.89 -5.95 -22.51
C HIS A 98 -3.07 -5.70 -21.01
N ARG A 99 -4.28 -5.89 -20.42
CA ARG A 99 -4.54 -5.71 -18.99
C ARG A 99 -3.69 -6.66 -18.14
N ALA A 100 -3.57 -7.92 -18.58
CA ALA A 100 -2.77 -8.91 -17.87
C ALA A 100 -1.26 -8.56 -17.89
N LEU A 101 -0.73 -8.08 -19.03
CA LEU A 101 0.64 -7.62 -19.14
C LEU A 101 0.88 -6.37 -18.28
N ALA A 102 -0.06 -5.43 -18.27
CA ALA A 102 0.01 -4.22 -17.47
C ALA A 102 0.05 -4.54 -15.95
N LEU A 103 -0.83 -5.41 -15.47
CA LEU A 103 -0.84 -5.83 -14.07
C LEU A 103 0.45 -6.56 -13.68
N TYR A 104 0.96 -7.43 -14.55
CA TYR A 104 2.26 -8.07 -14.34
C TYR A 104 3.37 -7.02 -14.20
N ALA A 105 3.45 -6.07 -15.13
CA ALA A 105 4.47 -5.02 -15.10
C ALA A 105 4.39 -4.16 -13.82
N ILE A 106 3.18 -3.81 -13.39
CA ILE A 106 2.98 -3.08 -12.12
C ILE A 106 3.54 -3.88 -10.95
N ILE A 107 3.21 -5.16 -10.85
CA ILE A 107 3.70 -6.05 -9.77
C ILE A 107 5.22 -6.11 -9.77
N GLU A 108 5.85 -6.30 -10.93
CA GLU A 108 7.31 -6.37 -11.04
C GLU A 108 8.00 -5.07 -10.61
N VAL A 109 7.40 -3.91 -10.93
CA VAL A 109 7.93 -2.62 -10.46
C VAL A 109 7.75 -2.45 -8.95
N LEU A 110 6.59 -2.78 -8.41
CA LEU A 110 6.31 -2.66 -6.98
C LEU A 110 7.20 -3.57 -6.13
N ASP A 111 7.58 -4.72 -6.67
CA ASP A 111 8.49 -5.68 -6.02
C ASP A 111 9.99 -5.38 -6.30
N GLY A 112 10.29 -4.30 -7.01
CA GLY A 112 11.67 -3.88 -7.30
C GLY A 112 12.40 -4.74 -8.34
N ARG A 113 11.68 -5.60 -9.08
CA ARG A 113 12.26 -6.48 -10.11
C ARG A 113 12.29 -5.86 -11.50
N MET A 114 11.58 -4.75 -11.71
CA MET A 114 11.53 -4.05 -13.00
C MET A 114 11.59 -2.54 -12.80
N THR A 115 12.31 -1.84 -13.67
CA THR A 115 12.31 -0.36 -13.73
C THR A 115 11.21 0.14 -14.66
N ARG A 116 10.89 1.44 -14.60
CA ARG A 116 9.90 2.08 -15.48
C ARG A 116 10.30 1.98 -16.96
N ASP A 117 11.57 2.14 -17.27
CA ASP A 117 12.06 2.01 -18.65
C ASP A 117 11.90 0.58 -19.16
N GLN A 118 12.12 -0.42 -18.30
CA GLN A 118 11.89 -1.82 -18.62
C GLN A 118 10.40 -2.15 -18.83
N VAL A 119 9.47 -1.43 -18.19
CA VAL A 119 8.03 -1.55 -18.45
C VAL A 119 7.72 -1.13 -19.89
N LEU A 120 8.24 0.02 -20.34
CA LEU A 120 8.02 0.50 -21.71
C LEU A 120 8.61 -0.48 -22.72
N ALA A 121 9.85 -0.93 -22.49
CA ALA A 121 10.49 -1.94 -23.35
C ALA A 121 9.74 -3.30 -23.34
N LEU A 122 9.09 -3.68 -22.25
CA LEU A 122 8.21 -4.85 -22.20
C LEU A 122 6.99 -4.64 -23.11
N GLY A 123 6.36 -3.47 -23.04
CA GLY A 123 5.25 -3.09 -23.92
C GLY A 123 5.63 -3.19 -25.40
N ASP A 124 6.76 -2.59 -25.77
CA ASP A 124 7.27 -2.61 -27.15
C ASP A 124 7.48 -4.03 -27.67
N ARG A 125 8.09 -4.91 -26.86
CA ARG A 125 8.31 -6.33 -27.22
C ARG A 125 7.02 -7.09 -27.49
N HIS A 126 5.92 -6.70 -26.86
CA HIS A 126 4.61 -7.34 -27.02
C HIS A 126 3.67 -6.56 -27.93
N GLY A 127 4.08 -5.42 -28.48
CA GLY A 127 3.24 -4.54 -29.30
C GLY A 127 2.09 -3.91 -28.48
N MET A 128 2.30 -3.65 -27.20
CA MET A 128 1.30 -3.14 -26.26
C MET A 128 1.79 -1.84 -25.61
N ASP A 129 0.97 -0.78 -25.64
CA ASP A 129 1.27 0.47 -24.96
C ASP A 129 1.06 0.33 -23.44
N LEU A 130 2.13 0.37 -22.67
CA LEU A 130 2.10 0.30 -21.21
C LEU A 130 2.25 1.67 -20.51
N THR A 131 2.02 2.78 -21.17
CA THR A 131 2.08 4.13 -20.57
C THR A 131 1.09 4.29 -19.42
N ALA A 132 -0.06 3.62 -19.48
CA ALA A 132 -1.03 3.57 -18.38
C ALA A 132 -0.45 2.97 -17.07
N VAL A 133 0.51 2.06 -17.18
CA VAL A 133 1.26 1.51 -16.02
C VAL A 133 2.07 2.61 -15.35
N ILE A 134 2.79 3.41 -16.14
CA ILE A 134 3.58 4.53 -15.61
C ILE A 134 2.67 5.54 -14.91
N ALA A 135 1.54 5.90 -15.54
CA ALA A 135 0.57 6.82 -14.95
C ALA A 135 -0.03 6.28 -13.63
N PHE A 136 -0.29 4.97 -13.53
CA PHE A 136 -0.73 4.33 -12.28
C PHE A 136 0.34 4.44 -11.20
N LEU A 137 1.59 4.10 -11.52
CA LEU A 137 2.72 4.16 -10.58
C LEU A 137 3.00 5.58 -10.10
N ASP A 138 2.82 6.58 -10.96
CA ASP A 138 2.98 7.99 -10.60
C ASP A 138 1.88 8.45 -9.64
N ARG A 139 0.62 8.14 -9.94
CA ARG A 139 -0.49 8.43 -9.01
C ARG A 139 -0.29 7.76 -7.65
N ARG A 140 0.14 6.49 -7.66
CA ARG A 140 0.42 5.75 -6.42
C ARG A 140 1.59 6.37 -5.63
N ALA A 141 2.65 6.79 -6.31
CA ALA A 141 3.78 7.46 -5.68
C ALA A 141 3.38 8.82 -5.07
N ALA A 142 2.53 9.57 -5.77
CA ALA A 142 2.00 10.85 -5.30
C ALA A 142 1.12 10.73 -4.04
N ARG A 143 0.50 9.55 -3.81
CA ARG A 143 -0.34 9.25 -2.64
C ARG A 143 0.43 8.74 -1.43
N ARG A 144 1.73 8.49 -1.56
CA ARG A 144 2.51 8.01 -0.42
C ARG A 144 2.61 9.08 0.66
N PRO A 145 2.40 8.71 1.93
CA PRO A 145 2.65 9.62 3.04
C PRO A 145 4.07 10.20 2.96
N GLN A 146 4.19 11.50 3.18
CA GLN A 146 5.47 12.16 3.28
C GLN A 146 5.92 12.15 4.73
N VAL A 147 7.17 11.73 4.97
CA VAL A 147 7.74 11.62 6.31
C VAL A 147 8.89 12.59 6.45
N LYS A 148 8.79 13.48 7.43
CA LYS A 148 9.85 14.42 7.82
C LYS A 148 10.33 14.10 9.23
N GLY A 149 11.60 13.73 9.35
CA GLY A 149 12.26 13.50 10.65
C GLY A 149 12.87 14.78 11.21
N PHE A 150 12.81 14.91 12.55
CA PHE A 150 13.42 15.97 13.33
C PHE A 150 14.26 15.33 14.43
N PHE A 151 15.57 15.30 14.24
CA PHE A 151 16.49 14.77 15.23
C PHE A 151 16.66 15.76 16.39
N ASP A 152 16.59 15.25 17.62
CA ASP A 152 16.97 15.95 18.84
C ASP A 152 18.32 15.44 19.36
N PRO A 153 19.38 16.27 19.36
CA PRO A 153 20.72 15.86 19.80
C PRO A 153 20.86 15.72 21.31
N ARG A 154 19.89 16.17 22.11
CA ARG A 154 19.93 16.06 23.58
C ARG A 154 19.46 14.70 24.07
N THR A 155 18.34 14.23 23.51
CA THR A 155 17.72 12.95 23.87
C THR A 155 18.09 11.82 22.91
N TRP A 156 18.76 12.15 21.78
CA TRP A 156 19.12 11.22 20.69
C TRP A 156 17.90 10.56 20.03
N SER A 157 16.74 11.15 20.19
CA SER A 157 15.50 10.69 19.60
C SER A 157 15.19 11.37 18.26
N VAL A 158 14.30 10.78 17.49
CA VAL A 158 13.82 11.35 16.23
C VAL A 158 12.31 11.46 16.29
N GLN A 159 11.82 12.68 16.15
CA GLN A 159 10.42 13.02 16.04
C GLN A 159 10.03 13.03 14.57
N TYR A 160 8.76 12.72 14.26
CA TYR A 160 8.33 12.70 12.86
C TYR A 160 7.08 13.53 12.63
N VAL A 161 6.99 14.15 11.46
CA VAL A 161 5.74 14.61 10.86
C VAL A 161 5.46 13.70 9.68
N VAL A 162 4.32 13.03 9.71
CA VAL A 162 3.83 12.16 8.63
C VAL A 162 2.59 12.83 8.03
N SER A 163 2.67 13.23 6.77
CA SER A 163 1.60 13.94 6.09
C SER A 163 1.04 13.19 4.89
N ASP A 164 -0.27 13.32 4.69
CA ASP A 164 -0.96 12.88 3.50
C ASP A 164 -0.95 14.00 2.46
N PRO A 165 -0.31 13.79 1.29
CA PRO A 165 -0.22 14.81 0.26
C PRO A 165 -1.56 15.14 -0.43
N GLU A 166 -2.58 14.26 -0.34
CA GLU A 166 -3.89 14.51 -0.94
C GLU A 166 -4.76 15.43 -0.08
N THR A 167 -4.68 15.28 1.24
CA THR A 167 -5.54 16.01 2.17
C THR A 167 -4.82 17.14 2.91
N SER A 168 -3.49 17.20 2.82
CA SER A 168 -2.63 18.08 3.63
C SER A 168 -2.80 17.87 5.14
N LYS A 169 -3.34 16.74 5.57
CA LYS A 169 -3.43 16.36 6.98
C LYS A 169 -2.15 15.68 7.43
N CYS A 170 -1.80 15.84 8.70
CA CYS A 170 -0.61 15.19 9.24
C CYS A 170 -0.79 14.69 10.67
N ALA A 171 0.08 13.74 11.03
CA ALA A 171 0.32 13.34 12.41
C ALA A 171 1.74 13.73 12.82
N ILE A 172 1.88 14.14 14.09
CA ILE A 172 3.17 14.34 14.75
C ILE A 172 3.41 13.11 15.63
N ILE A 173 4.60 12.52 15.53
CA ILE A 173 4.94 11.28 16.25
C ILE A 173 6.14 11.53 17.16
N ASP A 174 6.03 11.09 18.42
CA ASP A 174 7.03 11.15 19.47
C ASP A 174 7.64 12.56 19.67
N PRO A 175 6.80 13.59 19.90
CA PRO A 175 7.28 14.95 20.03
C PRO A 175 8.01 15.17 21.37
N VAL A 176 9.22 15.71 21.30
CA VAL A 176 10.06 16.02 22.47
C VAL A 176 9.69 17.37 23.09
N LEU A 177 9.44 17.39 24.39
CA LEU A 177 9.46 18.60 25.21
C LEU A 177 10.89 18.79 25.74
N ASP A 178 11.53 19.87 25.33
CA ASP A 178 12.86 20.18 25.80
C ASP A 178 12.90 20.38 27.33
N TYR A 179 13.91 19.82 27.97
CA TYR A 179 14.10 19.93 29.40
C TYR A 179 15.57 20.18 29.72
N ASP A 180 15.83 21.19 30.53
CA ASP A 180 17.18 21.48 31.04
C ASP A 180 17.32 20.89 32.45
N GLU A 181 18.07 19.82 32.57
CA GLU A 181 18.28 19.09 33.83
C GLU A 181 18.93 19.94 34.94
N LYS A 182 19.73 20.93 34.57
CA LYS A 182 20.45 21.76 35.53
C LYS A 182 19.58 22.85 36.16
N SER A 183 18.72 23.46 35.34
CA SER A 183 17.80 24.50 35.80
C SER A 183 16.42 23.95 36.15
N GLY A 184 16.10 22.73 35.74
CA GLY A 184 14.78 22.15 35.88
C GLY A 184 13.72 22.80 34.98
N GLN A 185 14.14 23.55 33.95
CA GLN A 185 13.21 24.33 33.13
C GLN A 185 12.86 23.60 31.81
N PRO A 186 11.58 23.42 31.51
CA PRO A 186 11.14 22.96 30.19
C PRO A 186 11.22 24.10 29.18
N SER A 187 11.37 23.74 27.89
CA SER A 187 11.19 24.68 26.78
C SER A 187 10.52 23.99 25.58
N THR A 188 10.10 24.76 24.59
CA THR A 188 9.26 24.26 23.48
C THR A 188 10.00 24.31 22.14
N LYS A 189 11.32 24.48 22.13
CA LYS A 189 12.10 24.72 20.91
C LYS A 189 11.95 23.63 19.86
N ASN A 190 11.97 22.35 20.26
CA ASN A 190 11.75 21.23 19.35
C ASN A 190 10.32 21.22 18.80
N ALA A 191 9.33 21.38 19.67
CA ALA A 191 7.94 21.44 19.29
C ALA A 191 7.64 22.64 18.39
N ASP A 192 8.20 23.82 18.68
CA ASP A 192 8.04 25.04 17.86
C ASP A 192 8.67 24.86 16.46
N ARG A 193 9.80 24.15 16.36
CA ARG A 193 10.41 23.80 15.06
C ARG A 193 9.48 22.89 14.21
N ILE A 194 8.79 21.97 14.86
CA ILE A 194 7.78 21.13 14.20
C ILE A 194 6.59 21.97 13.74
N LEU A 195 6.06 22.86 14.60
CA LEU A 195 4.94 23.75 14.23
C LEU A 195 5.30 24.67 13.06
N ALA A 196 6.51 25.25 13.06
CA ALA A 196 6.99 26.06 11.96
C ALA A 196 7.08 25.28 10.63
N TYR A 197 7.49 24.01 10.68
CA TYR A 197 7.46 23.16 9.50
C TYR A 197 6.03 22.88 9.03
N VAL A 198 5.14 22.48 9.93
CA VAL A 198 3.72 22.24 9.63
C VAL A 198 3.10 23.46 8.95
N GLU A 199 3.32 24.65 9.49
CA GLU A 199 2.84 25.91 8.92
C GLU A 199 3.45 26.17 7.54
N SER A 200 4.78 26.03 7.38
CA SER A 200 5.48 26.28 6.11
C SER A 200 5.02 25.34 4.98
N GLN A 201 4.54 24.15 5.32
CA GLN A 201 4.01 23.17 4.37
C GLN A 201 2.49 23.26 4.20
N GLY A 202 1.80 24.17 4.89
CA GLY A 202 0.35 24.30 4.84
C GLY A 202 -0.39 23.07 5.36
N LEU A 203 0.20 22.33 6.32
CA LEU A 203 -0.37 21.10 6.86
C LEU A 203 -1.34 21.39 8.02
N SER A 204 -2.32 20.51 8.18
CA SER A 204 -3.25 20.48 9.32
C SER A 204 -2.96 19.27 10.21
N VAL A 205 -2.63 19.51 11.48
CA VAL A 205 -2.36 18.42 12.43
C VAL A 205 -3.68 17.83 12.90
N GLU A 206 -3.91 16.54 12.67
CA GLU A 206 -5.06 15.79 13.18
C GLU A 206 -4.72 14.98 14.42
N TRP A 207 -3.51 14.42 14.45
CA TRP A 207 -3.06 13.54 15.52
C TRP A 207 -1.68 13.91 16.03
N ILE A 208 -1.50 13.74 17.34
CA ILE A 208 -0.21 13.75 18.02
C ILE A 208 -0.11 12.41 18.73
N LEU A 209 0.89 11.62 18.35
CA LEU A 209 1.01 10.22 18.74
C LEU A 209 2.31 10.01 19.51
N ASP A 210 2.20 9.35 20.67
CA ASP A 210 3.36 8.78 21.34
C ASP A 210 3.36 7.27 21.05
N THR A 211 4.48 6.73 20.57
CA THR A 211 4.59 5.29 20.25
C THR A 211 4.61 4.43 21.50
N HIS A 212 5.17 4.96 22.58
CA HIS A 212 5.27 4.32 23.89
C HIS A 212 5.52 5.37 25.00
N PRO A 213 5.46 5.03 26.29
CA PRO A 213 5.94 5.91 27.37
C PRO A 213 7.45 6.11 27.27
N HIS A 214 7.87 7.32 26.97
CA HIS A 214 9.29 7.65 26.81
C HIS A 214 10.00 7.76 28.16
N ALA A 215 11.17 7.15 28.27
CA ALA A 215 12.05 7.26 29.46
C ALA A 215 13.18 8.29 29.26
N ASP A 216 13.47 8.67 28.02
CA ASP A 216 14.58 9.51 27.58
C ASP A 216 14.19 10.99 27.46
N HIS A 217 12.90 11.29 27.35
CA HIS A 217 12.39 12.66 27.25
C HIS A 217 10.94 12.80 27.74
N LEU A 218 10.53 14.04 27.96
CA LEU A 218 9.13 14.40 28.19
C LEU A 218 8.43 14.61 26.85
N SER A 219 7.17 14.12 26.74
CA SER A 219 6.37 14.35 25.54
C SER A 219 5.86 15.79 25.46
N ALA A 220 6.00 16.42 24.28
CA ALA A 220 5.42 17.71 23.98
C ALA A 220 3.95 17.63 23.52
N ALA A 221 3.32 16.45 23.57
CA ALA A 221 1.98 16.24 23.04
C ALA A 221 0.94 17.22 23.62
N HIS A 222 1.00 17.49 24.92
CA HIS A 222 0.09 18.44 25.56
C HIS A 222 0.26 19.88 25.04
N TYR A 223 1.51 20.32 24.86
CA TYR A 223 1.81 21.63 24.28
C TYR A 223 1.30 21.75 22.85
N LEU A 224 1.64 20.78 22.01
CA LEU A 224 1.21 20.75 20.62
C LEU A 224 -0.31 20.69 20.48
N LYS A 225 -0.99 19.90 21.31
CA LYS A 225 -2.46 19.89 21.39
C LYS A 225 -3.02 21.27 21.68
N SER A 226 -2.43 22.01 22.62
CA SER A 226 -2.88 23.36 22.95
C SER A 226 -2.73 24.36 21.80
N LYS A 227 -1.79 24.12 20.88
CA LYS A 227 -1.52 24.97 19.73
C LYS A 227 -2.33 24.60 18.48
N THR A 228 -2.58 23.32 18.28
CA THR A 228 -3.20 22.79 17.04
C THR A 228 -4.65 22.37 17.21
N GLY A 229 -5.09 22.07 18.43
CA GLY A 229 -6.38 21.44 18.70
C GLY A 229 -6.44 19.95 18.35
N ALA A 230 -5.32 19.37 17.88
CA ALA A 230 -5.25 17.98 17.45
C ALA A 230 -5.54 16.99 18.59
N GLN A 231 -5.97 15.79 18.22
CA GLN A 231 -6.15 14.69 19.16
C GLN A 231 -4.81 14.07 19.55
N THR A 232 -4.74 13.52 20.77
CA THR A 232 -3.56 12.78 21.24
C THR A 232 -3.89 11.32 21.43
N ALA A 233 -2.96 10.43 21.11
CA ALA A 233 -3.11 8.99 21.37
C ALA A 233 -1.76 8.33 21.66
N ILE A 234 -1.85 7.22 22.38
CA ILE A 234 -0.75 6.28 22.66
C ILE A 234 -1.34 4.87 22.63
N GLY A 235 -0.51 3.83 22.50
CA GLY A 235 -1.00 2.44 22.53
C GLY A 235 -1.80 2.12 23.79
N ASP A 236 -2.86 1.31 23.66
CA ASP A 236 -3.82 0.98 24.73
C ASP A 236 -3.18 0.27 25.93
N HIS A 237 -2.10 -0.48 25.72
CA HIS A 237 -1.32 -1.10 26.80
C HIS A 237 -0.62 -0.10 27.75
N VAL A 238 -0.67 1.20 27.46
CA VAL A 238 -0.16 2.23 28.38
C VAL A 238 -0.81 2.14 29.76
N VAL A 239 -2.07 1.69 29.84
CA VAL A 239 -2.77 1.52 31.12
C VAL A 239 -2.10 0.48 32.03
N GLU A 240 -1.49 -0.56 31.45
CA GLU A 240 -0.74 -1.57 32.21
C GLU A 240 0.57 -0.98 32.75
N VAL A 241 1.25 -0.18 31.94
CA VAL A 241 2.46 0.55 32.35
C VAL A 241 2.15 1.54 33.47
N GLN A 242 1.04 2.29 33.33
CA GLN A 242 0.58 3.24 34.35
C GLN A 242 0.24 2.55 35.67
N ALA A 243 -0.45 1.41 35.61
CA ALA A 243 -0.78 0.62 36.78
C ALA A 243 0.49 0.13 37.52
N LEU A 244 1.47 -0.39 36.78
CA LEU A 244 2.75 -0.81 37.35
C LEU A 244 3.49 0.34 38.04
N TRP A 245 3.61 1.48 37.40
CA TRP A 245 4.32 2.64 37.96
C TRP A 245 3.56 3.28 39.13
N LYS A 246 2.22 3.27 39.09
CA LYS A 246 1.39 3.68 40.21
C LYS A 246 1.74 2.93 41.51
N ASP A 247 1.92 1.61 41.38
CA ASP A 247 2.28 0.76 42.51
C ASP A 247 3.73 1.00 42.96
N ILE A 248 4.68 1.06 42.01
CA ILE A 248 6.11 1.28 42.32
C ILE A 248 6.34 2.62 43.00
N TYR A 249 5.68 3.69 42.56
CA TYR A 249 5.84 5.04 43.14
C TYR A 249 4.85 5.34 44.28
N ASN A 250 4.02 4.38 44.65
CA ASN A 250 2.96 4.55 45.66
C ASN A 250 2.15 5.84 45.40
N TRP A 251 1.63 5.97 44.19
CA TRP A 251 0.91 7.14 43.71
C TRP A 251 -0.58 6.82 43.48
N PRO A 252 -1.41 6.77 44.55
CA PRO A 252 -2.80 6.31 44.47
C PRO A 252 -3.70 7.23 43.61
N GLU A 253 -3.35 8.50 43.46
CA GLU A 253 -4.14 9.47 42.69
C GLU A 253 -3.89 9.38 41.17
N LEU A 254 -2.91 8.60 40.72
CA LEU A 254 -2.69 8.41 39.29
C LEU A 254 -3.93 7.74 38.65
N ARG A 255 -4.59 8.44 37.77
CA ARG A 255 -5.70 7.92 36.96
C ARG A 255 -5.15 7.11 35.83
N THR A 256 -5.53 5.86 35.72
CA THR A 256 -5.21 4.94 34.61
C THR A 256 -6.41 4.74 33.73
#